data_681f46cf6cfc061111163d0e5b41302d
#
_entry.id   681f46cf6cfc061111163d0e5b41302d
#
_cell.length_a   1.000
_cell.length_b   1.000
_cell.length_c   1.000
_cell.angle_alpha   90.00
_cell.angle_beta   90.00
_cell.angle_gamma   90.00
#
_symmetry.space_group_name_H-M   'P 1'
#
loop_
_entity.id
_entity.type
_entity.pdbx_description
1 polymer ?
#
loop_
_entity_poly.entity_id
_entity_poly.type
_entity_poly.pdbx_seq_one_letter_code
_entity_poly.pdbx_strand_id
1 'polypeptide(L)'
;LLGPNGAGKSTIMNILTGYLAPTSGEVKVAGFSLPEEAQQAKACVGYLPEQPPLYPEMTVQEYLDFAAELKGVKKKAERKEQVLKAARRTGLEDVLPRLIRSLSKGYRQRVGIAQALLGSPQLIILDEPTVGLDPAQVIGIRKLIQELGRTHTVILSSHILSEVQAVCSQVLILSKGRLVAVGAPDALGDSFDTGSCLRVTVLGDGKAVLRAVGAVPGICKAEIVSESDGQVTFTAESRDSTDHRAAVSRALTQAGCTVLELTAESRSL
;
A
#
# COMPACT_ATOMS: atom_id res chain seq x y z
N LEU A 1 -2.31 -5.34 -4.74
CA LEU A 1 -1.66 -6.44 -4.01
C LEU A 1 -1.40 -5.99 -2.57
N LEU A 2 -1.97 -6.68 -1.60
CA LEU A 2 -1.85 -6.41 -0.18
C LEU A 2 -1.08 -7.53 0.51
N GLY A 3 -0.24 -7.20 1.49
CA GLY A 3 0.47 -8.20 2.29
C GLY A 3 1.67 -7.62 3.02
N PRO A 4 2.17 -8.30 4.05
CA PRO A 4 3.34 -7.87 4.81
C PRO A 4 4.62 -7.82 3.95
N ASN A 5 5.67 -7.23 4.48
CA ASN A 5 6.97 -7.27 3.84
C ASN A 5 7.45 -8.73 3.70
N GLY A 6 8.03 -9.06 2.54
CA GLY A 6 8.41 -10.44 2.22
C GLY A 6 7.28 -11.36 1.76
N ALA A 7 6.04 -10.87 1.63
CA ALA A 7 4.91 -11.68 1.14
C ALA A 7 5.02 -12.08 -0.36
N GLY A 8 5.93 -11.47 -1.13
CA GLY A 8 6.11 -11.74 -2.56
C GLY A 8 5.54 -10.66 -3.49
N LYS A 9 5.04 -9.53 -2.97
CA LYS A 9 4.46 -8.44 -3.77
C LYS A 9 5.41 -7.96 -4.87
N SER A 10 6.62 -7.50 -4.50
CA SER A 10 7.61 -6.99 -5.46
C SER A 10 8.12 -8.07 -6.42
N THR A 11 8.14 -9.34 -6.01
CA THR A 11 8.46 -10.46 -6.90
C THR A 11 7.43 -10.58 -8.02
N ILE A 12 6.13 -10.53 -7.69
CA ILE A 12 5.06 -10.55 -8.69
C ILE A 12 5.16 -9.32 -9.61
N MET A 13 5.41 -8.11 -9.05
CA MET A 13 5.59 -6.90 -9.86
C MET A 13 6.77 -7.05 -10.84
N ASN A 14 7.89 -7.60 -10.38
CA ASN A 14 9.07 -7.85 -11.21
C ASN A 14 8.80 -8.86 -12.33
N ILE A 15 7.97 -9.87 -12.07
CA ILE A 15 7.56 -10.82 -13.11
C ILE A 15 6.64 -10.13 -14.14
N LEU A 16 5.62 -9.40 -13.68
CA LEU A 16 4.69 -8.68 -14.56
C LEU A 16 5.37 -7.60 -15.43
N THR A 17 6.45 -6.99 -14.92
CA THR A 17 7.25 -6.02 -15.68
C THR A 17 8.28 -6.67 -16.59
N GLY A 18 8.40 -8.01 -16.55
CA GLY A 18 9.39 -8.77 -17.32
C GLY A 18 10.83 -8.54 -16.87
N TYR A 19 11.04 -8.09 -15.63
CA TYR A 19 12.36 -7.97 -15.01
C TYR A 19 12.85 -9.33 -14.49
N LEU A 20 11.94 -10.17 -14.02
CA LEU A 20 12.20 -11.52 -13.53
C LEU A 20 11.36 -12.53 -14.32
N ALA A 21 11.97 -13.62 -14.77
CA ALA A 21 11.22 -14.72 -15.37
C ALA A 21 10.60 -15.62 -14.27
N PRO A 22 9.38 -16.15 -14.47
CA PRO A 22 8.81 -17.12 -13.55
C PRO A 22 9.59 -18.45 -13.65
N THR A 23 9.77 -19.14 -12.52
CA THR A 23 10.38 -20.47 -12.48
C THR A 23 9.46 -21.53 -13.11
N SER A 24 8.16 -21.34 -12.98
CA SER A 24 7.13 -22.21 -13.55
C SER A 24 5.81 -21.44 -13.71
N GLY A 25 4.89 -21.98 -14.50
CA GLY A 25 3.63 -21.33 -14.82
C GLY A 25 3.73 -20.39 -16.01
N GLU A 26 2.60 -19.80 -16.39
CA GLU A 26 2.48 -18.87 -17.51
C GLU A 26 2.12 -17.47 -17.01
N VAL A 27 2.69 -16.44 -17.64
CA VAL A 27 2.39 -15.03 -17.36
C VAL A 27 2.06 -14.34 -18.69
N LYS A 28 0.91 -13.65 -18.72
CA LYS A 28 0.49 -12.85 -19.87
C LYS A 28 0.16 -11.43 -19.42
N VAL A 29 0.63 -10.45 -20.20
CA VAL A 29 0.36 -9.03 -19.99
C VAL A 29 -0.18 -8.43 -21.27
N ALA A 30 -1.39 -7.88 -21.25
CA ALA A 30 -2.10 -7.36 -22.43
C ALA A 30 -2.17 -8.39 -23.59
N GLY A 31 -2.24 -9.69 -23.29
CA GLY A 31 -2.29 -10.77 -24.26
C GLY A 31 -0.93 -11.31 -24.67
N PHE A 32 0.18 -10.62 -24.37
CA PHE A 32 1.54 -11.04 -24.69
C PHE A 32 2.11 -11.96 -23.61
N SER A 33 2.72 -13.08 -24.03
CA SER A 33 3.33 -14.07 -23.13
C SER A 33 4.73 -13.62 -22.68
N LEU A 34 5.02 -13.82 -21.38
CA LEU A 34 6.33 -13.57 -20.80
C LEU A 34 7.03 -14.91 -20.46
N PRO A 35 8.33 -15.09 -20.80
CA PRO A 35 9.25 -14.05 -21.32
C PRO A 35 9.29 -13.91 -22.86
N GLU A 36 8.58 -14.76 -23.62
CA GLU A 36 8.74 -14.91 -25.08
C GLU A 36 8.49 -13.59 -25.85
N GLU A 37 7.42 -12.86 -25.47
CA GLU A 37 7.00 -11.60 -26.08
C GLU A 37 7.27 -10.39 -25.17
N ALA A 38 8.40 -10.43 -24.43
CA ALA A 38 8.71 -9.45 -23.38
C ALA A 38 8.74 -8.00 -23.87
N GLN A 39 9.17 -7.74 -25.11
CA GLN A 39 9.19 -6.36 -25.64
C GLN A 39 7.79 -5.79 -25.84
N GLN A 40 6.88 -6.59 -26.40
CA GLN A 40 5.50 -6.21 -26.61
C GLN A 40 4.78 -6.00 -25.27
N ALA A 41 4.97 -6.94 -24.32
CA ALA A 41 4.44 -6.84 -22.98
C ALA A 41 4.93 -5.58 -22.26
N LYS A 42 6.25 -5.29 -22.30
CA LYS A 42 6.86 -4.09 -21.68
C LYS A 42 6.37 -2.78 -22.30
N ALA A 43 6.07 -2.77 -23.61
CA ALA A 43 5.50 -1.60 -24.25
C ALA A 43 4.08 -1.26 -23.71
N CYS A 44 3.33 -2.26 -23.25
CA CYS A 44 2.01 -2.09 -22.66
C CYS A 44 2.03 -1.71 -21.17
N VAL A 45 3.20 -1.72 -20.51
CA VAL A 45 3.34 -1.50 -19.06
C VAL A 45 4.02 -0.17 -18.75
N GLY A 46 3.39 0.60 -17.89
CA GLY A 46 4.04 1.69 -17.15
C GLY A 46 4.38 1.22 -15.74
N TYR A 47 5.59 1.41 -15.29
CA TYR A 47 6.05 0.91 -14.00
C TYR A 47 6.70 1.99 -13.14
N LEU A 48 6.25 2.08 -11.90
CA LEU A 48 6.87 2.84 -10.83
C LEU A 48 7.35 1.86 -9.76
N PRO A 49 8.67 1.62 -9.61
CA PRO A 49 9.20 0.87 -8.48
C PRO A 49 9.10 1.68 -7.18
N GLU A 50 9.24 1.03 -6.04
CA GLU A 50 9.22 1.66 -4.70
C GLU A 50 10.17 2.87 -4.62
N GLN A 51 11.36 2.75 -5.20
CA GLN A 51 12.30 3.87 -5.37
C GLN A 51 12.34 4.26 -6.85
N PRO A 52 11.75 5.41 -7.23
CA PRO A 52 11.78 5.86 -8.62
C PRO A 52 13.21 6.05 -9.14
N PRO A 53 13.58 5.47 -10.29
CA PRO A 53 14.94 5.56 -10.86
C PRO A 53 15.15 6.90 -11.55
N LEU A 54 15.15 7.98 -10.77
CA LEU A 54 15.26 9.34 -11.27
C LEU A 54 16.74 9.77 -11.44
N TYR A 55 16.99 10.63 -12.42
CA TYR A 55 18.30 11.26 -12.61
C TYR A 55 18.31 12.64 -11.93
N PRO A 56 18.96 12.80 -10.75
CA PRO A 56 18.90 14.02 -9.95
C PRO A 56 19.39 15.29 -10.66
N GLU A 57 20.32 15.14 -11.61
CA GLU A 57 20.93 16.23 -12.34
C GLU A 57 20.12 16.69 -13.57
N MET A 58 19.07 15.96 -13.94
CA MET A 58 18.15 16.37 -14.99
C MET A 58 17.04 17.25 -14.43
N THR A 59 16.52 18.15 -15.25
CA THR A 59 15.20 18.76 -14.99
C THR A 59 14.08 17.72 -15.18
N VAL A 60 12.93 17.99 -14.60
CA VAL A 60 11.76 17.11 -14.78
C VAL A 60 11.42 16.95 -16.25
N GLN A 61 11.47 18.02 -17.01
CA GLN A 61 11.19 18.00 -18.47
C GLN A 61 12.18 17.14 -19.24
N GLU A 62 13.50 17.30 -19.00
CA GLU A 62 14.55 16.52 -19.65
C GLU A 62 14.40 15.04 -19.33
N TYR A 63 14.15 14.70 -18.07
CA TYR A 63 13.95 13.32 -17.65
C TYR A 63 12.72 12.69 -18.31
N LEU A 64 11.58 13.37 -18.34
CA LEU A 64 10.38 12.86 -18.96
C LEU A 64 10.52 12.74 -20.48
N ASP A 65 11.19 13.67 -21.17
CA ASP A 65 11.48 13.56 -22.59
C ASP A 65 12.37 12.35 -22.89
N PHE A 66 13.44 12.16 -22.10
CA PHE A 66 14.30 11.00 -22.18
C PHE A 66 13.55 9.67 -21.94
N ALA A 67 12.71 9.61 -20.91
CA ALA A 67 11.91 8.44 -20.62
C ALA A 67 10.88 8.12 -21.74
N ALA A 68 10.28 9.13 -22.34
CA ALA A 68 9.40 8.97 -23.49
C ALA A 68 10.13 8.41 -24.71
N GLU A 69 11.37 8.86 -24.95
CA GLU A 69 12.20 8.32 -26.03
C GLU A 69 12.54 6.85 -25.81
N LEU A 70 12.91 6.46 -24.60
CA LEU A 70 13.16 5.06 -24.20
C LEU A 70 11.90 4.19 -24.38
N LYS A 71 10.71 4.76 -24.19
CA LYS A 71 9.42 4.10 -24.44
C LYS A 71 9.04 4.03 -25.93
N GLY A 72 9.94 4.46 -26.82
CA GLY A 72 9.75 4.35 -28.28
C GLY A 72 9.00 5.51 -28.92
N VAL A 73 8.75 6.62 -28.21
CA VAL A 73 8.14 7.82 -28.78
C VAL A 73 9.21 8.60 -29.53
N LYS A 74 9.42 8.27 -30.80
CA LYS A 74 10.56 8.79 -31.61
C LYS A 74 10.41 10.26 -32.04
N LYS A 75 9.17 10.70 -32.31
CA LYS A 75 8.91 12.05 -32.84
C LYS A 75 8.94 13.08 -31.70
N LYS A 76 9.80 14.08 -31.80
CA LYS A 76 9.97 15.15 -30.79
C LYS A 76 8.67 15.89 -30.45
N ALA A 77 7.84 16.18 -31.45
CA ALA A 77 6.55 16.82 -31.21
C ALA A 77 5.59 15.96 -30.36
N GLU A 78 5.52 14.66 -30.67
CA GLU A 78 4.72 13.70 -29.93
C GLU A 78 5.25 13.51 -28.48
N ARG A 79 6.58 13.42 -28.30
CA ARG A 79 7.19 13.38 -26.95
C ARG A 79 6.78 14.58 -26.13
N LYS A 80 6.93 15.81 -26.71
CA LYS A 80 6.53 17.04 -26.01
C LYS A 80 5.06 17.02 -25.58
N GLU A 81 4.17 16.57 -26.45
CA GLU A 81 2.74 16.44 -26.14
C GLU A 81 2.51 15.43 -25.00
N GLN A 82 3.11 14.24 -25.08
CA GLN A 82 2.98 13.21 -24.05
C GLN A 82 3.55 13.67 -22.71
N VAL A 83 4.71 14.33 -22.70
CA VAL A 83 5.31 14.89 -21.48
C VAL A 83 4.39 15.92 -20.83
N LEU A 84 3.84 16.86 -21.61
CA LEU A 84 2.91 17.87 -21.09
C LEU A 84 1.63 17.22 -20.54
N LYS A 85 1.09 16.23 -21.24
CA LYS A 85 -0.09 15.48 -20.79
C LYS A 85 0.17 14.73 -19.49
N ALA A 86 1.32 14.05 -19.38
CA ALA A 86 1.71 13.36 -18.17
C ALA A 86 1.94 14.36 -17.03
N ALA A 87 2.63 15.47 -17.26
CA ALA A 87 2.86 16.53 -16.27
C ALA A 87 1.55 17.11 -15.72
N ARG A 88 0.58 17.42 -16.59
CA ARG A 88 -0.76 17.89 -16.19
C ARG A 88 -1.47 16.89 -15.28
N ARG A 89 -1.51 15.63 -15.69
CA ARG A 89 -2.20 14.58 -14.91
C ARG A 89 -1.57 14.37 -13.53
N THR A 90 -0.26 14.62 -13.40
CA THR A 90 0.48 14.40 -12.14
C THR A 90 0.73 15.69 -11.35
N GLY A 91 0.28 16.85 -11.85
CA GLY A 91 0.46 18.15 -11.18
C GLY A 91 1.93 18.59 -11.12
N LEU A 92 2.66 18.46 -12.25
CA LEU A 92 4.08 18.78 -12.38
C LEU A 92 4.36 19.99 -13.29
N GLU A 93 3.32 20.63 -13.86
CA GLU A 93 3.51 21.69 -14.86
C GLU A 93 4.43 22.81 -14.38
N ASP A 94 4.25 23.29 -13.16
CA ASP A 94 5.01 24.39 -12.57
C ASP A 94 6.47 24.00 -12.20
N VAL A 95 6.77 22.71 -12.15
CA VAL A 95 8.10 22.22 -11.76
C VAL A 95 8.87 21.58 -12.91
N LEU A 96 8.33 21.55 -14.13
CA LEU A 96 9.01 20.99 -15.30
C LEU A 96 10.44 21.54 -15.51
N PRO A 97 10.74 22.86 -15.31
CA PRO A 97 12.09 23.38 -15.48
C PRO A 97 13.01 23.16 -14.26
N ARG A 98 12.50 22.58 -13.17
CA ARG A 98 13.30 22.36 -11.95
C ARG A 98 14.13 21.10 -12.02
N LEU A 99 15.32 21.13 -11.43
CA LEU A 99 16.15 19.94 -11.24
C LEU A 99 15.46 18.96 -10.28
N ILE A 100 15.52 17.67 -10.61
CA ILE A 100 14.87 16.60 -9.82
C ILE A 100 15.44 16.56 -8.39
N ARG A 101 16.74 16.82 -8.20
CA ARG A 101 17.36 16.87 -6.86
C ARG A 101 16.72 17.93 -5.93
N SER A 102 16.20 19.01 -6.47
CA SER A 102 15.57 20.09 -5.69
C SER A 102 14.11 19.82 -5.29
N LEU A 103 13.54 18.72 -5.73
CA LEU A 103 12.15 18.36 -5.46
C LEU A 103 11.99 17.66 -4.12
N SER A 104 10.84 17.87 -3.46
CA SER A 104 10.42 17.06 -2.32
C SER A 104 10.20 15.60 -2.73
N LYS A 105 10.15 14.69 -1.75
CA LYS A 105 9.88 13.27 -2.00
C LYS A 105 8.56 13.07 -2.76
N GLY A 106 7.49 13.78 -2.38
CA GLY A 106 6.20 13.69 -3.06
C GLY A 106 6.23 14.16 -4.50
N TYR A 107 6.97 15.23 -4.81
CA TYR A 107 7.17 15.63 -6.21
C TYR A 107 7.99 14.60 -6.99
N ARG A 108 9.04 14.02 -6.42
CA ARG A 108 9.80 12.93 -7.05
C ARG A 108 8.92 11.71 -7.32
N GLN A 109 8.03 11.37 -6.39
CA GLN A 109 7.05 10.30 -6.60
C GLN A 109 6.11 10.59 -7.77
N ARG A 110 5.61 11.83 -7.88
CA ARG A 110 4.79 12.28 -9.02
C ARG A 110 5.56 12.21 -10.35
N VAL A 111 6.85 12.55 -10.37
CA VAL A 111 7.71 12.40 -11.56
C VAL A 111 7.81 10.93 -11.98
N GLY A 112 7.99 10.01 -11.01
CA GLY A 112 7.98 8.58 -11.28
C GLY A 112 6.63 8.07 -11.82
N ILE A 113 5.50 8.57 -11.31
CA ILE A 113 4.18 8.26 -11.87
C ILE A 113 4.04 8.84 -13.28
N ALA A 114 4.47 10.09 -13.51
CA ALA A 114 4.44 10.70 -14.84
C ALA A 114 5.24 9.88 -15.87
N GLN A 115 6.43 9.40 -15.49
CA GLN A 115 7.25 8.51 -16.32
C GLN A 115 6.51 7.21 -16.65
N ALA A 116 5.77 6.64 -15.68
CA ALA A 116 4.99 5.43 -15.91
C ALA A 116 3.83 5.65 -16.91
N LEU A 117 3.34 6.88 -17.08
CA LEU A 117 2.27 7.22 -18.04
C LEU A 117 2.76 7.40 -19.49
N LEU A 118 4.07 7.54 -19.72
CA LEU A 118 4.61 7.74 -21.06
C LEU A 118 4.50 6.48 -21.92
N GLY A 119 4.33 6.66 -23.21
CA GLY A 119 4.11 5.56 -24.15
C GLY A 119 2.67 5.02 -24.16
N SER A 120 1.73 5.67 -23.46
CA SER A 120 0.31 5.29 -23.41
C SER A 120 0.08 3.83 -22.98
N PRO A 121 0.59 3.40 -21.82
CA PRO A 121 0.50 2.02 -21.34
C PRO A 121 -0.96 1.61 -21.09
N GLN A 122 -1.28 0.34 -21.32
CA GLN A 122 -2.58 -0.24 -20.96
C GLN A 122 -2.63 -0.61 -19.46
N LEU A 123 -1.48 -1.01 -18.89
CA LEU A 123 -1.31 -1.42 -17.51
C LEU A 123 -0.31 -0.48 -16.81
N ILE A 124 -0.70 0.05 -15.67
CA ILE A 124 0.17 0.83 -14.78
C ILE A 124 0.41 0.02 -13.52
N ILE A 125 1.68 -0.21 -13.19
CA ILE A 125 2.12 -0.92 -12.00
C ILE A 125 2.80 0.08 -11.07
N LEU A 126 2.33 0.19 -9.82
CA LEU A 126 2.84 1.10 -8.80
C LEU A 126 3.24 0.29 -7.56
N ASP A 127 4.55 0.22 -7.28
CA ASP A 127 5.06 -0.49 -6.11
C ASP A 127 5.19 0.48 -4.94
N GLU A 128 4.39 0.28 -3.88
CA GLU A 128 4.34 1.08 -2.65
C GLU A 128 4.31 2.60 -2.91
N PRO A 129 3.36 3.13 -3.72
CA PRO A 129 3.42 4.50 -4.25
C PRO A 129 3.31 5.61 -3.19
N THR A 130 2.91 5.30 -1.97
CA THR A 130 2.67 6.24 -0.86
C THR A 130 3.71 6.16 0.25
N VAL A 131 4.64 5.21 0.19
CA VAL A 131 5.63 4.98 1.24
C VAL A 131 6.50 6.19 1.51
N GLY A 132 6.50 6.62 2.79
CA GLY A 132 7.32 7.72 3.29
C GLY A 132 6.90 9.10 2.79
N LEU A 133 5.66 9.26 2.34
CA LEU A 133 5.01 10.53 2.08
C LEU A 133 4.28 11.03 3.33
N ASP A 134 4.14 12.34 3.46
CA ASP A 134 3.29 12.92 4.49
C ASP A 134 1.79 12.72 4.17
N PRO A 135 0.89 12.82 5.18
CA PRO A 135 -0.55 12.56 4.99
C PRO A 135 -1.21 13.39 3.88
N ALA A 136 -0.80 14.64 3.69
CA ALA A 136 -1.37 15.49 2.66
C ALA A 136 -0.96 15.02 1.25
N GLN A 137 0.30 14.60 1.11
CA GLN A 137 0.81 14.04 -0.15
C GLN A 137 0.15 12.69 -0.46
N VAL A 138 -0.07 11.83 0.53
CA VAL A 138 -0.79 10.55 0.38
C VAL A 138 -2.18 10.77 -0.22
N ILE A 139 -2.95 11.75 0.31
CA ILE A 139 -4.27 12.10 -0.24
C ILE A 139 -4.17 12.48 -1.72
N GLY A 140 -3.17 13.29 -2.07
CA GLY A 140 -2.95 13.71 -3.46
C GLY A 140 -2.60 12.55 -4.40
N ILE A 141 -1.76 11.61 -3.95
CA ILE A 141 -1.40 10.40 -4.74
C ILE A 141 -2.61 9.46 -4.87
N ARG A 142 -3.40 9.26 -3.81
CA ARG A 142 -4.63 8.44 -3.87
C ARG A 142 -5.62 8.97 -4.91
N LYS A 143 -5.88 10.28 -4.93
CA LYS A 143 -6.74 10.91 -5.94
C LYS A 143 -6.20 10.67 -7.36
N LEU A 144 -4.90 10.86 -7.55
CA LEU A 144 -4.25 10.58 -8.84
C LEU A 144 -4.43 9.12 -9.27
N ILE A 145 -4.23 8.16 -8.38
CA ILE A 145 -4.42 6.72 -8.67
C ILE A 145 -5.87 6.43 -9.06
N GLN A 146 -6.86 6.98 -8.34
CA GLN A 146 -8.27 6.83 -8.68
C GLN A 146 -8.60 7.40 -10.08
N GLU A 147 -8.05 8.56 -10.43
CA GLU A 147 -8.23 9.15 -11.77
C GLU A 147 -7.58 8.30 -12.85
N LEU A 148 -6.40 7.74 -12.59
CA LEU A 148 -5.73 6.81 -13.51
C LEU A 148 -6.54 5.53 -13.72
N GLY A 149 -7.14 4.99 -12.67
CA GLY A 149 -7.99 3.79 -12.72
C GLY A 149 -9.24 3.92 -13.60
N ARG A 150 -9.67 5.15 -13.93
CA ARG A 150 -10.79 5.38 -14.86
C ARG A 150 -10.45 5.08 -16.33
N THR A 151 -9.17 5.15 -16.68
CA THR A 151 -8.70 5.05 -18.06
C THR A 151 -7.66 3.98 -18.30
N HIS A 152 -7.11 3.39 -17.24
CA HIS A 152 -6.07 2.36 -17.29
C HIS A 152 -6.39 1.24 -16.31
N THR A 153 -5.88 0.04 -16.57
CA THR A 153 -5.75 -0.96 -15.51
C THR A 153 -4.60 -0.56 -14.60
N VAL A 154 -4.85 -0.43 -13.30
CA VAL A 154 -3.82 -0.06 -12.31
C VAL A 154 -3.65 -1.20 -11.32
N ILE A 155 -2.42 -1.69 -11.18
CA ILE A 155 -2.02 -2.60 -10.12
C ILE A 155 -1.13 -1.83 -9.16
N LEU A 156 -1.49 -1.81 -7.89
CA LEU A 156 -0.64 -1.23 -6.85
C LEU A 156 -0.33 -2.25 -5.75
N SER A 157 0.84 -2.14 -5.15
CA SER A 157 1.19 -2.83 -3.92
C SER A 157 1.05 -1.90 -2.72
N SER A 158 0.63 -2.43 -1.60
CA SER A 158 0.71 -1.77 -0.29
C SER A 158 0.71 -2.83 0.83
N HIS A 159 1.22 -2.45 1.98
CA HIS A 159 1.10 -3.21 3.22
C HIS A 159 0.04 -2.59 4.15
N ILE A 160 -0.62 -1.51 3.73
CA ILE A 160 -1.61 -0.76 4.51
C ILE A 160 -3.00 -0.99 3.91
N LEU A 161 -3.87 -1.68 4.66
CA LEU A 161 -5.22 -2.03 4.21
C LEU A 161 -6.07 -0.79 3.90
N SER A 162 -6.05 0.23 4.76
CA SER A 162 -6.84 1.46 4.57
C SER A 162 -6.45 2.25 3.31
N GLU A 163 -5.22 2.11 2.83
CA GLU A 163 -4.80 2.71 1.56
C GLU A 163 -5.43 1.99 0.37
N VAL A 164 -5.41 0.66 0.43
CA VAL A 164 -5.98 -0.18 -0.62
C VAL A 164 -7.50 -0.04 -0.67
N GLN A 165 -8.17 -0.02 0.49
CA GLN A 165 -9.62 0.21 0.60
C GLN A 165 -10.05 1.54 -0.04
N ALA A 166 -9.22 2.58 0.11
CA ALA A 166 -9.54 3.91 -0.41
C ALA A 166 -9.46 4.02 -1.94
N VAL A 167 -8.72 3.16 -2.65
CA VAL A 167 -8.41 3.36 -4.09
C VAL A 167 -8.71 2.15 -4.97
N CYS A 168 -8.80 0.93 -4.42
CA CYS A 168 -8.92 -0.30 -5.19
C CYS A 168 -10.36 -0.78 -5.27
N SER A 169 -10.76 -1.30 -6.42
CA SER A 169 -12.02 -2.04 -6.59
C SER A 169 -11.87 -3.53 -6.27
N GLN A 170 -10.65 -4.06 -6.31
CA GLN A 170 -10.34 -5.46 -6.03
C GLN A 170 -9.01 -5.57 -5.30
N VAL A 171 -8.92 -6.47 -4.34
CA VAL A 171 -7.73 -6.73 -3.53
C VAL A 171 -7.33 -8.18 -3.65
N LEU A 172 -6.03 -8.40 -3.83
CA LEU A 172 -5.39 -9.70 -3.77
C LEU A 172 -4.47 -9.71 -2.54
N ILE A 173 -4.71 -10.59 -1.59
CA ILE A 173 -3.93 -10.70 -0.36
C ILE A 173 -2.90 -11.80 -0.48
N LEU A 174 -1.65 -11.42 -0.27
CA LEU A 174 -0.50 -12.30 -0.32
C LEU A 174 0.09 -12.53 1.07
N SER A 175 0.42 -13.78 1.37
CA SER A 175 1.15 -14.16 2.58
C SER A 175 2.12 -15.30 2.25
N LYS A 176 3.39 -15.15 2.62
CA LYS A 176 4.44 -16.17 2.42
C LYS A 176 4.48 -16.73 0.99
N GLY A 177 4.37 -15.86 -0.01
CA GLY A 177 4.39 -16.24 -1.43
C GLY A 177 3.11 -16.91 -1.96
N ARG A 178 2.03 -16.95 -1.18
CA ARG A 178 0.75 -17.55 -1.58
C ARG A 178 -0.35 -16.50 -1.64
N LEU A 179 -1.26 -16.66 -2.59
CA LEU A 179 -2.50 -15.90 -2.65
C LEU A 179 -3.48 -16.48 -1.61
N VAL A 180 -3.82 -15.68 -0.61
CA VAL A 180 -4.65 -16.10 0.54
C VAL A 180 -6.11 -15.73 0.31
N ALA A 181 -6.38 -14.56 -0.28
CA ALA A 181 -7.73 -14.11 -0.57
C ALA A 181 -7.77 -13.16 -1.77
N VAL A 182 -8.94 -13.12 -2.42
CA VAL A 182 -9.26 -12.20 -3.52
C VAL A 182 -10.69 -11.73 -3.32
N GLY A 183 -10.93 -10.42 -3.39
CA GLY A 183 -12.27 -9.88 -3.27
C GLY A 183 -12.33 -8.36 -3.30
N ALA A 184 -13.54 -7.82 -3.19
CA ALA A 184 -13.73 -6.39 -2.96
C ALA A 184 -13.19 -5.99 -1.58
N PRO A 185 -12.64 -4.77 -1.42
CA PRO A 185 -12.07 -4.32 -0.15
C PRO A 185 -13.02 -4.48 1.05
N ASP A 186 -14.29 -4.13 0.87
CA ASP A 186 -15.30 -4.18 1.93
C ASP A 186 -15.60 -5.63 2.36
N ALA A 187 -15.72 -6.55 1.38
CA ALA A 187 -15.96 -7.97 1.66
C ALA A 187 -14.76 -8.66 2.34
N LEU A 188 -13.55 -8.15 2.11
CA LEU A 188 -12.33 -8.67 2.74
C LEU A 188 -12.15 -8.11 4.15
N GLY A 189 -12.58 -6.85 4.42
CA GLY A 189 -12.61 -6.28 5.77
C GLY A 189 -13.35 -7.20 6.74
N ASP A 190 -14.56 -7.57 6.39
CA ASP A 190 -15.41 -8.47 7.21
C ASP A 190 -14.82 -9.89 7.35
N SER A 191 -14.06 -10.36 6.35
CA SER A 191 -13.46 -11.70 6.37
C SER A 191 -12.15 -11.79 7.18
N PHE A 192 -11.46 -10.66 7.38
CA PHE A 192 -10.24 -10.56 8.18
C PHE A 192 -10.48 -9.98 9.58
N ASP A 193 -11.64 -9.36 9.80
CA ASP A 193 -12.10 -8.91 11.11
C ASP A 193 -12.68 -10.07 11.96
N THR A 194 -12.15 -11.29 11.77
CA THR A 194 -12.50 -12.44 12.62
C THR A 194 -11.94 -12.32 14.04
N GLY A 195 -11.68 -11.10 14.51
CA GLY A 195 -11.28 -10.80 15.87
C GLY A 195 -10.89 -9.34 16.04
N SER A 196 -11.48 -8.64 16.99
CA SER A 196 -11.04 -7.31 17.39
C SER A 196 -9.81 -7.43 18.32
N CYS A 197 -8.83 -6.54 18.12
CA CYS A 197 -7.72 -6.38 19.05
C CYS A 197 -7.96 -5.10 19.85
N LEU A 198 -7.94 -5.20 21.17
CA LEU A 198 -8.03 -4.06 22.07
C LEU A 198 -6.64 -3.79 22.65
N ARG A 199 -6.18 -2.55 22.58
CA ARG A 199 -5.06 -2.07 23.39
C ARG A 199 -5.63 -1.33 24.59
N VAL A 200 -5.20 -1.75 25.77
CA VAL A 200 -5.72 -1.20 27.03
C VAL A 200 -4.56 -0.86 27.95
N THR A 201 -4.62 0.31 28.56
CA THR A 201 -3.70 0.75 29.59
C THR A 201 -4.46 0.95 30.89
N VAL A 202 -3.99 0.31 31.96
CA VAL A 202 -4.63 0.34 33.28
C VAL A 202 -3.63 0.57 34.40
N LEU A 203 -4.10 1.10 35.53
CA LEU A 203 -3.39 1.02 36.80
C LEU A 203 -3.85 -0.24 37.52
N GLY A 204 -2.90 -1.13 37.88
CA GLY A 204 -3.19 -2.38 38.57
C GLY A 204 -2.07 -3.41 38.47
N ASP A 205 -2.29 -4.57 39.03
CA ASP A 205 -1.36 -5.72 38.98
C ASP A 205 -1.56 -6.50 37.66
N GLY A 206 -0.48 -6.75 36.91
CA GLY A 206 -0.53 -7.42 35.62
C GLY A 206 -1.18 -8.81 35.66
N LYS A 207 -0.99 -9.56 36.73
CA LYS A 207 -1.60 -10.89 36.88
C LYS A 207 -3.11 -10.80 37.11
N ALA A 208 -3.56 -9.79 37.86
CA ALA A 208 -4.97 -9.55 38.11
C ALA A 208 -5.65 -9.11 36.80
N VAL A 209 -5.01 -8.23 36.01
CA VAL A 209 -5.45 -7.76 34.70
C VAL A 209 -5.66 -8.92 33.71
N LEU A 210 -4.64 -9.78 33.54
CA LEU A 210 -4.75 -10.93 32.61
C LEU A 210 -5.86 -11.91 33.02
N ARG A 211 -6.03 -12.13 34.33
CA ARG A 211 -7.07 -13.01 34.87
C ARG A 211 -8.46 -12.45 34.61
N ALA A 212 -8.66 -11.14 34.85
CA ALA A 212 -9.93 -10.45 34.63
C ALA A 212 -10.31 -10.43 33.14
N VAL A 213 -9.37 -10.12 32.28
CA VAL A 213 -9.60 -10.02 30.82
C VAL A 213 -9.79 -11.41 30.20
N GLY A 214 -9.04 -12.42 30.63
CA GLY A 214 -9.19 -13.80 30.16
C GLY A 214 -10.52 -14.46 30.55
N ALA A 215 -11.22 -13.92 31.55
CA ALA A 215 -12.56 -14.36 31.94
C ALA A 215 -13.68 -13.74 31.10
N VAL A 216 -13.40 -12.74 30.26
CA VAL A 216 -14.40 -12.08 29.42
C VAL A 216 -14.78 -12.99 28.25
N PRO A 217 -16.08 -13.36 28.09
CA PRO A 217 -16.52 -14.17 26.96
C PRO A 217 -16.17 -13.50 25.63
N GLY A 218 -15.62 -14.27 24.70
CA GLY A 218 -15.19 -13.78 23.39
C GLY A 218 -13.72 -13.39 23.30
N ILE A 219 -13.03 -13.09 24.41
CA ILE A 219 -11.58 -12.87 24.42
C ILE A 219 -10.85 -14.22 24.36
N CYS A 220 -9.96 -14.36 23.37
CA CYS A 220 -9.22 -15.62 23.17
C CYS A 220 -7.75 -15.53 23.57
N LYS A 221 -7.19 -14.31 23.63
CA LYS A 221 -5.79 -14.09 24.00
C LYS A 221 -5.66 -12.72 24.66
N ALA A 222 -4.85 -12.64 25.73
CA ALA A 222 -4.45 -11.38 26.33
C ALA A 222 -2.96 -11.44 26.66
N GLU A 223 -2.19 -10.42 26.25
CA GLU A 223 -0.74 -10.35 26.45
C GLU A 223 -0.33 -8.96 26.96
N ILE A 224 0.55 -8.94 27.98
CA ILE A 224 1.14 -7.69 28.47
C ILE A 224 2.19 -7.22 27.48
N VAL A 225 2.07 -5.97 27.05
CA VAL A 225 3.01 -5.28 26.15
C VAL A 225 4.08 -4.56 26.96
N SER A 226 3.68 -3.90 28.05
CA SER A 226 4.60 -3.23 28.98
C SER A 226 3.99 -3.13 30.36
N GLU A 227 4.86 -3.16 31.38
CA GLU A 227 4.49 -2.96 32.77
C GLU A 227 5.56 -2.10 33.45
N SER A 228 5.17 -0.95 34.01
CA SER A 228 6.04 -0.03 34.74
C SER A 228 5.24 0.83 35.71
N ASP A 229 5.78 1.10 36.89
CA ASP A 229 5.22 2.01 37.89
C ASP A 229 3.74 1.75 38.24
N GLY A 230 3.32 0.47 38.27
CA GLY A 230 1.94 0.08 38.52
C GLY A 230 0.98 0.31 37.35
N GLN A 231 1.49 0.74 36.20
CA GLN A 231 0.75 0.85 34.93
C GLN A 231 1.03 -0.35 34.05
N VAL A 232 -0.02 -1.00 33.60
CA VAL A 232 0.03 -2.16 32.71
C VAL A 232 -0.62 -1.82 31.39
N THR A 233 0.13 -1.96 30.29
CA THR A 233 -0.43 -1.91 28.93
C THR A 233 -0.47 -3.32 28.37
N PHE A 234 -1.63 -3.75 27.91
CA PHE A 234 -1.83 -5.07 27.34
C PHE A 234 -2.67 -5.02 26.05
N THR A 235 -2.58 -6.09 25.28
CA THR A 235 -3.46 -6.33 24.14
C THR A 235 -4.40 -7.48 24.45
N ALA A 236 -5.66 -7.38 24.00
CA ALA A 236 -6.65 -8.45 24.12
C ALA A 236 -7.26 -8.72 22.75
N GLU A 237 -7.22 -9.98 22.31
CA GLU A 237 -7.75 -10.43 21.03
C GLU A 237 -9.07 -11.17 21.25
N SER A 238 -10.09 -10.84 20.45
CA SER A 238 -11.35 -11.59 20.41
C SER A 238 -11.38 -12.59 19.24
N ARG A 239 -12.32 -13.54 19.29
CA ARG A 239 -12.59 -14.49 18.21
C ARG A 239 -13.63 -14.00 17.22
N ASP A 240 -14.35 -12.96 17.56
CA ASP A 240 -15.43 -12.40 16.77
C ASP A 240 -15.25 -10.90 16.58
N SER A 241 -16.05 -10.29 15.72
CA SER A 241 -16.07 -8.86 15.44
C SER A 241 -16.90 -8.06 16.47
N THR A 242 -17.34 -8.69 17.56
CA THR A 242 -18.14 -8.02 18.60
C THR A 242 -17.29 -6.99 19.34
N ASP A 243 -17.85 -5.83 19.63
CA ASP A 243 -17.19 -4.81 20.45
C ASP A 243 -17.13 -5.23 21.93
N HIS A 244 -16.01 -5.75 22.35
CA HIS A 244 -15.78 -6.18 23.72
C HIS A 244 -15.31 -5.08 24.68
N ARG A 245 -15.15 -3.83 24.23
CA ARG A 245 -14.66 -2.72 25.05
C ARG A 245 -15.42 -2.55 26.37
N ALA A 246 -16.75 -2.56 26.29
CA ALA A 246 -17.59 -2.41 27.47
C ALA A 246 -17.48 -3.59 28.47
N ALA A 247 -17.30 -4.81 27.95
CA ALA A 247 -17.15 -6.01 28.78
C ALA A 247 -15.78 -6.04 29.45
N VAL A 248 -14.70 -5.74 28.70
CA VAL A 248 -13.33 -5.64 29.22
C VAL A 248 -13.19 -4.54 30.26
N SER A 249 -13.76 -3.35 30.00
CA SER A 249 -13.73 -2.24 30.95
C SER A 249 -14.42 -2.61 32.29
N ARG A 250 -15.59 -3.26 32.24
CA ARG A 250 -16.30 -3.73 33.43
C ARG A 250 -15.49 -4.77 34.21
N ALA A 251 -14.93 -5.75 33.52
CA ALA A 251 -14.12 -6.79 34.17
C ALA A 251 -12.90 -6.20 34.89
N LEU A 252 -12.20 -5.25 34.28
CA LEU A 252 -11.08 -4.56 34.88
C LEU A 252 -11.48 -3.71 36.09
N THR A 253 -12.57 -2.97 36.00
CA THR A 253 -13.08 -2.18 37.12
C THR A 253 -13.49 -3.08 38.31
N GLN A 254 -14.14 -4.22 38.03
CA GLN A 254 -14.49 -5.21 39.08
C GLN A 254 -13.27 -5.85 39.71
N ALA A 255 -12.16 -5.98 38.98
CA ALA A 255 -10.88 -6.46 39.51
C ALA A 255 -10.08 -5.38 40.25
N GLY A 256 -10.65 -4.19 40.47
CA GLY A 256 -9.99 -3.08 41.17
C GLY A 256 -8.96 -2.32 40.33
N CYS A 257 -8.95 -2.51 39.00
CA CYS A 257 -8.05 -1.80 38.11
C CYS A 257 -8.72 -0.52 37.58
N THR A 258 -7.94 0.56 37.44
CA THR A 258 -8.40 1.81 36.86
C THR A 258 -8.01 1.85 35.39
N VAL A 259 -8.97 1.91 34.48
CA VAL A 259 -8.73 2.02 33.03
C VAL A 259 -8.31 3.44 32.70
N LEU A 260 -7.11 3.62 32.11
CA LEU A 260 -6.57 4.90 31.66
C LEU A 260 -6.84 5.12 30.17
N GLU A 261 -6.70 4.05 29.37
CA GLU A 261 -6.92 4.08 27.94
C GLU A 261 -7.51 2.76 27.46
N LEU A 262 -8.45 2.81 26.52
CA LEU A 262 -9.03 1.64 25.87
C LEU A 262 -9.34 1.94 24.41
N THR A 263 -8.52 1.41 23.52
CA THR A 263 -8.57 1.67 22.09
C THR A 263 -8.75 0.38 21.31
N ALA A 264 -9.64 0.37 20.33
CA ALA A 264 -9.70 -0.73 19.37
C ALA A 264 -8.59 -0.52 18.33
N GLU A 265 -7.71 -1.50 18.19
CA GLU A 265 -6.72 -1.53 17.12
C GLU A 265 -7.21 -2.44 16.00
N SER A 266 -7.23 -1.93 14.76
CA SER A 266 -7.35 -2.81 13.61
C SER A 266 -6.05 -3.62 13.49
N ARG A 267 -6.13 -4.95 13.33
CA ARG A 267 -4.95 -5.75 13.04
C ARG A 267 -4.28 -5.21 11.78
N SER A 268 -3.03 -4.76 11.90
CA SER A 268 -2.15 -4.67 10.73
C SER A 268 -1.84 -6.09 10.28
N LEU A 269 -1.98 -6.35 8.99
CA LEU A 269 -1.63 -7.63 8.35
C LEU A 269 -0.14 -7.94 8.49
#